data_4e842480aed02cfea8e61b458d3c0968
#
_entry.id   4e842480aed02cfea8e61b458d3c0968
#
_cell.length_a   1.000
_cell.length_b   1.000
_cell.length_c   1.000
_cell.angle_alpha   90.00
_cell.angle_beta   90.00
_cell.angle_gamma   90.00
#
_symmetry.space_group_name_H-M   'P 1'
#
loop_
_entity.id
_entity.type
_entity.pdbx_description
1 polymer ?
#
loop_
_entity_poly.entity_id
_entity_poly.type
_entity_poly.pdbx_seq_one_letter_code
_entity_poly.pdbx_strand_id
1 'polypeptide(L)'
;MKTLAIVSYTIESVNSYYNQIRSLLSDRIHIQRYCLEDIKNLKEKKISADVLLIPSYHLLKKIKGCVSRNTELLFASRTLSKAGMDKINSIKKGSRVVLIDESPEMAEQIISIIYQLGARHIELSSYWSDVSTKDDECIFIVLGQSDYVPAHAGE
;
A
#
# COMPACT_ATOMS: atom_id res chain seq x y z
N MET A 1 -7.00 24.76 14.13
CA MET A 1 -6.14 24.05 13.16
C MET A 1 -6.75 22.67 12.90
N LYS A 2 -6.93 22.30 11.65
CA LYS A 2 -7.45 20.99 11.30
C LYS A 2 -6.42 19.88 11.55
N THR A 3 -6.90 18.73 11.96
CA THR A 3 -6.09 17.55 12.26
C THR A 3 -6.30 16.49 11.20
N LEU A 4 -5.22 16.01 10.60
CA LEU A 4 -5.19 14.89 9.68
C LEU A 4 -4.54 13.69 10.37
N ALA A 5 -5.22 12.57 10.42
CA ALA A 5 -4.62 11.31 10.82
C ALA A 5 -4.25 10.49 9.59
N ILE A 6 -3.04 9.97 9.56
CA ILE A 6 -2.57 9.04 8.54
C ILE A 6 -2.49 7.65 9.18
N VAL A 7 -3.16 6.69 8.59
CA VAL A 7 -3.11 5.28 9.02
C VAL A 7 -2.69 4.41 7.85
N SER A 8 -1.71 3.56 8.05
CA SER A 8 -1.31 2.55 7.08
C SER A 8 -0.85 1.28 7.77
N TYR A 9 -0.47 0.26 7.00
CA TYR A 9 -0.09 -1.05 7.53
C TYR A 9 1.24 -1.01 8.29
N THR A 10 2.22 -0.27 7.77
CA THR A 10 3.58 -0.19 8.33
C THR A 10 3.97 1.26 8.62
N ILE A 11 4.94 1.44 9.51
CA ILE A 11 5.46 2.77 9.82
C ILE A 11 6.14 3.42 8.62
N GLU A 12 6.80 2.66 7.78
CA GLU A 12 7.45 3.12 6.55
C GLU A 12 6.43 3.71 5.58
N SER A 13 5.31 3.01 5.39
CA SER A 13 4.20 3.48 4.56
C SER A 13 3.59 4.77 5.12
N VAL A 14 3.35 4.84 6.42
CA VAL A 14 2.86 6.05 7.10
C VAL A 14 3.81 7.22 6.89
N ASN A 15 5.10 7.00 7.06
CA ASN A 15 6.12 8.05 6.87
C ASN A 15 6.21 8.51 5.40
N SER A 16 6.02 7.60 4.45
CA SER A 16 5.97 7.95 3.03
C SER A 16 4.81 8.90 2.73
N TYR A 17 3.60 8.60 3.20
CA TYR A 17 2.46 9.51 3.07
C TYR A 17 2.68 10.83 3.80
N TYR A 18 3.22 10.77 5.01
CA TYR A 18 3.52 11.96 5.80
C TYR A 18 4.46 12.92 5.05
N ASN A 19 5.56 12.43 4.50
CA ASN A 19 6.52 13.24 3.77
C ASN A 19 5.90 13.89 2.53
N GLN A 20 5.09 13.15 1.79
CA GLN A 20 4.39 13.68 0.62
C GLN A 20 3.41 14.79 1.00
N ILE A 21 2.59 14.57 2.02
CA ILE A 21 1.59 15.55 2.47
C ILE A 21 2.28 16.78 3.06
N ARG A 22 3.33 16.59 3.84
CA ARG A 22 4.08 17.67 4.46
C ARG A 22 4.69 18.61 3.42
N SER A 23 5.18 18.06 2.32
CA SER A 23 5.72 18.86 1.21
C SER A 23 4.65 19.70 0.49
N LEU A 24 3.39 19.25 0.51
CA LEU A 24 2.29 19.91 -0.18
C LEU A 24 1.54 20.93 0.70
N LEU A 25 1.34 20.63 1.98
CA LEU A 25 0.43 21.36 2.85
C LEU A 25 1.09 22.25 3.89
N SER A 26 2.41 22.22 3.99
CA SER A 26 3.17 23.03 4.97
C SER A 26 2.67 22.88 6.42
N ASP A 27 2.92 23.86 7.27
CA ASP A 27 2.66 23.81 8.72
C ASP A 27 1.20 24.14 9.13
N ARG A 28 0.28 24.21 8.18
CA ARG A 28 -1.11 24.62 8.44
C ARG A 28 -2.00 23.52 8.99
N ILE A 29 -1.51 22.28 9.02
CA ILE A 29 -2.27 21.12 9.44
C ILE A 29 -1.46 20.35 10.49
N HIS A 30 -2.14 19.93 11.55
CA HIS A 30 -1.56 19.00 12.52
C HIS A 30 -1.73 17.58 11.99
N ILE A 31 -0.63 16.84 11.84
CA ILE A 31 -0.63 15.48 11.29
C ILE A 31 -0.31 14.47 12.37
N GLN A 32 -1.21 13.53 12.59
CA GLN A 32 -1.04 12.36 13.43
C GLN A 32 -0.69 11.16 12.56
N ARG A 33 0.17 10.29 13.04
CA ARG A 33 0.66 9.12 12.30
C ARG A 33 0.44 7.85 13.11
N TYR A 34 -0.19 6.87 12.50
CA TYR A 34 -0.46 5.56 13.11
C TYR A 34 -0.17 4.44 12.11
N CYS A 35 0.62 3.45 12.48
CA CYS A 35 0.64 2.17 11.79
C CYS A 35 -0.41 1.23 12.43
N LEU A 36 -0.68 0.11 11.78
CA LEU A 36 -1.68 -0.86 12.26
C LEU A 36 -1.35 -1.38 13.66
N GLU A 37 -0.07 -1.55 13.97
CA GLU A 37 0.37 -1.98 15.30
C GLU A 37 0.05 -0.95 16.38
N ASP A 38 0.27 0.33 16.10
CA ASP A 38 -0.07 1.43 17.03
C ASP A 38 -1.55 1.40 17.38
N ILE A 39 -2.41 1.13 16.39
CA ILE A 39 -3.85 1.10 16.57
C ILE A 39 -4.29 -0.10 17.42
N LYS A 40 -3.69 -1.25 17.23
CA LYS A 40 -3.92 -2.44 18.06
C LYS A 40 -3.60 -2.18 19.53
N ASN A 41 -2.63 -1.31 19.80
CA ASN A 41 -2.21 -0.96 21.16
C ASN A 41 -3.00 0.21 21.77
N LEU A 42 -3.86 0.89 21.02
CA LEU A 42 -4.68 2.02 21.51
C LEU A 42 -5.79 1.59 22.49
N LYS A 43 -6.08 0.33 22.60
CA LYS A 43 -7.09 -0.35 23.46
C LYS A 43 -8.48 0.31 23.49
N GLU A 44 -8.65 1.50 23.99
CA GLU A 44 -9.94 2.18 24.10
C GLU A 44 -9.94 3.59 23.52
N LYS A 45 -8.81 4.05 23.02
CA LYS A 45 -8.69 5.39 22.46
C LYS A 45 -9.14 5.40 21.01
N LYS A 46 -10.02 6.31 20.69
CA LYS A 46 -10.40 6.59 19.30
C LYS A 46 -9.43 7.56 18.67
N ILE A 47 -9.15 7.37 17.38
CA ILE A 47 -8.46 8.36 16.58
C ILE A 47 -9.39 9.57 16.48
N SER A 48 -8.98 10.69 17.08
CA SER A 48 -9.71 11.94 17.01
C SER A 48 -9.03 12.86 16.01
N ALA A 49 -9.56 12.91 14.81
CA ALA A 49 -9.07 13.76 13.74
C ALA A 49 -10.24 14.26 12.89
N ASP A 50 -10.04 15.40 12.23
CA ASP A 50 -11.03 15.91 11.29
C ASP A 50 -11.09 15.08 10.01
N VAL A 51 -9.91 14.63 9.55
CA VAL A 51 -9.76 13.82 8.34
C VAL A 51 -8.86 12.62 8.63
N LEU A 52 -9.23 11.46 8.12
CA LEU A 52 -8.42 10.25 8.14
C LEU A 52 -7.99 9.88 6.72
N LEU A 53 -6.70 9.87 6.47
CA LEU A 53 -6.12 9.34 5.24
C LEU A 53 -5.74 7.88 5.43
N ILE A 54 -6.25 7.03 4.57
CA ILE A 54 -6.08 5.57 4.63
C ILE A 54 -5.91 5.00 3.22
N PRO A 55 -5.02 4.00 3.01
CA PRO A 55 -4.74 3.50 1.68
C PRO A 55 -5.83 2.61 1.08
N SER A 56 -6.64 1.94 1.90
CA SER A 56 -7.65 1.00 1.39
C SER A 56 -8.84 0.82 2.31
N TYR A 57 -9.95 0.43 1.71
CA TYR A 57 -11.15 0.04 2.46
C TYR A 57 -10.92 -1.20 3.34
N HIS A 58 -10.06 -2.11 2.93
CA HIS A 58 -9.71 -3.30 3.72
C HIS A 58 -9.04 -2.94 5.03
N LEU A 59 -8.14 -1.95 5.02
CA LEU A 59 -7.53 -1.45 6.25
C LEU A 59 -8.57 -0.76 7.13
N LEU A 60 -9.47 0.04 6.55
CA LEU A 60 -10.55 0.68 7.28
C LEU A 60 -11.40 -0.32 8.06
N LYS A 61 -11.74 -1.46 7.46
CA LYS A 61 -12.49 -2.53 8.14
C LYS A 61 -11.79 -3.00 9.42
N LYS A 62 -10.47 -3.09 9.40
CA LYS A 62 -9.68 -3.54 10.56
C LYS A 62 -9.67 -2.53 11.70
N ILE A 63 -9.80 -1.24 11.41
CA ILE A 63 -9.68 -0.15 12.39
C ILE A 63 -10.99 0.62 12.63
N LYS A 64 -12.07 0.22 12.00
CA LYS A 64 -13.35 0.94 12.00
C LYS A 64 -13.85 1.31 13.40
N GLY A 65 -13.65 0.43 14.39
CA GLY A 65 -14.04 0.69 15.78
C GLY A 65 -13.21 1.78 16.46
N CYS A 66 -12.06 2.11 15.94
CA CYS A 66 -11.15 3.15 16.48
C CYS A 66 -11.34 4.52 15.82
N VAL A 67 -12.18 4.63 14.79
CA VAL A 67 -12.40 5.87 14.04
C VAL A 67 -13.67 6.56 14.53
N SER A 68 -13.58 7.85 14.82
CA SER A 68 -14.74 8.67 15.19
C SER A 68 -15.71 8.79 14.03
N ARG A 69 -17.03 8.83 14.34
CA ARG A 69 -18.09 8.99 13.34
C ARG A 69 -18.04 10.32 12.59
N ASN A 70 -17.46 11.33 13.22
CA ASN A 70 -17.37 12.69 12.64
C ASN A 70 -16.12 12.89 11.80
N THR A 71 -15.25 11.89 11.68
CA THR A 71 -14.04 11.96 10.89
C THR A 71 -14.36 11.76 9.41
N GLU A 72 -13.94 12.69 8.58
CA GLU A 72 -14.02 12.54 7.12
C GLU A 72 -12.99 11.51 6.65
N LEU A 73 -13.41 10.60 5.77
CA LEU A 73 -12.53 9.57 5.24
C LEU A 73 -11.97 9.98 3.87
N LEU A 74 -10.67 9.85 3.72
CA LEU A 74 -9.96 10.09 2.48
C LEU A 74 -9.13 8.85 2.13
N PHE A 75 -9.44 8.23 1.01
CA PHE A 75 -8.69 7.08 0.51
C PHE A 75 -7.56 7.54 -0.41
N ALA A 76 -6.33 7.11 -0.11
CA ALA A 76 -5.20 7.39 -0.97
C ALA A 76 -5.28 6.54 -2.24
N SER A 77 -5.32 7.19 -3.39
CA SER A 77 -5.18 6.50 -4.67
C SER A 77 -3.72 6.19 -4.94
N ARG A 78 -3.44 4.92 -5.22
CA ARG A 78 -2.10 4.48 -5.58
C ARG A 78 -1.99 4.36 -7.09
N THR A 79 -0.85 4.76 -7.61
CA THR A 79 -0.49 4.57 -9.02
C THR A 79 0.98 4.18 -9.11
N LEU A 80 1.40 3.77 -10.29
CA LEU A 80 2.79 3.48 -10.56
C LEU A 80 3.50 4.72 -11.10
N SER A 81 4.74 4.92 -10.68
CA SER A 81 5.60 5.93 -11.29
C SER A 81 5.91 5.57 -12.75
N LYS A 82 6.27 6.57 -13.55
CA LYS A 82 6.73 6.33 -14.93
C LYS A 82 7.91 5.36 -14.94
N ALA A 83 8.89 5.54 -14.06
CA ALA A 83 10.04 4.64 -13.94
C ALA A 83 9.64 3.21 -13.61
N GLY A 84 8.65 3.02 -12.72
CA GLY A 84 8.09 1.71 -12.40
C GLY A 84 7.43 1.05 -13.61
N MET A 85 6.61 1.80 -14.36
CA MET A 85 5.99 1.29 -15.59
C MET A 85 7.00 0.97 -16.67
N ASP A 86 8.05 1.78 -16.84
CA ASP A 86 9.11 1.51 -17.80
C ASP A 86 9.83 0.19 -17.48
N LYS A 87 10.09 -0.09 -16.22
CA LYS A 87 10.65 -1.38 -15.77
C LYS A 87 9.71 -2.54 -16.09
N ILE A 88 8.43 -2.41 -15.83
CA ILE A 88 7.42 -3.44 -16.13
C ILE A 88 7.34 -3.68 -17.63
N ASN A 89 7.30 -2.62 -18.43
CA ASN A 89 7.25 -2.72 -19.88
C ASN A 89 8.50 -3.36 -20.49
N SER A 90 9.63 -3.31 -19.82
CA SER A 90 10.88 -3.94 -20.23
C SER A 90 10.94 -5.45 -19.95
N ILE A 91 10.01 -5.98 -19.17
CA ILE A 91 9.95 -7.41 -18.86
C ILE A 91 9.60 -8.20 -20.11
N LYS A 92 10.27 -9.33 -20.31
CA LYS A 92 10.07 -10.21 -21.47
C LYS A 92 8.62 -10.70 -21.55
N LYS A 93 8.04 -10.67 -22.74
CA LYS A 93 6.70 -11.21 -23.03
C LYS A 93 6.57 -12.66 -22.55
N GLY A 94 5.46 -12.97 -21.89
CA GLY A 94 5.16 -14.30 -21.36
C GLY A 94 5.78 -14.59 -19.99
N SER A 95 6.54 -13.65 -19.42
CA SER A 95 7.11 -13.82 -18.08
C SER A 95 6.03 -13.89 -17.01
N ARG A 96 6.25 -14.74 -16.02
CA ARG A 96 5.45 -14.76 -14.79
C ARG A 96 6.03 -13.79 -13.79
N VAL A 97 5.21 -12.89 -13.31
CA VAL A 97 5.60 -11.84 -12.35
C VAL A 97 4.74 -11.96 -11.11
N VAL A 98 5.40 -12.11 -9.98
CA VAL A 98 4.75 -12.19 -8.65
C VAL A 98 4.95 -10.88 -7.93
N LEU A 99 3.85 -10.25 -7.54
CA LEU A 99 3.84 -9.00 -6.79
C LEU A 99 3.76 -9.26 -5.29
N ILE A 100 4.66 -8.63 -4.56
CA ILE A 100 4.73 -8.65 -3.11
C ILE A 100 4.46 -7.23 -2.61
N ASP A 101 3.39 -7.05 -1.86
CA ASP A 101 3.01 -5.78 -1.25
C ASP A 101 2.76 -5.98 0.26
N GLU A 102 2.29 -4.95 0.94
CA GLU A 102 2.04 -4.98 2.37
C GLU A 102 0.86 -5.88 2.76
N SER A 103 -0.06 -6.12 1.83
CA SER A 103 -1.20 -7.02 2.01
C SER A 103 -1.63 -7.62 0.68
N PRO A 104 -2.36 -8.76 0.70
CA PRO A 104 -2.92 -9.36 -0.51
C PRO A 104 -3.80 -8.39 -1.29
N GLU A 105 -4.64 -7.63 -0.60
CA GLU A 105 -5.58 -6.68 -1.20
C GLU A 105 -4.84 -5.55 -1.91
N MET A 106 -3.76 -5.05 -1.33
CA MET A 106 -2.94 -4.01 -1.96
C MET A 106 -2.22 -4.53 -3.19
N ALA A 107 -1.71 -5.75 -3.17
CA ALA A 107 -1.12 -6.40 -4.35
C ALA A 107 -2.13 -6.53 -5.48
N GLU A 108 -3.35 -6.97 -5.20
CA GLU A 108 -4.42 -7.09 -6.20
C GLU A 108 -4.81 -5.74 -6.82
N GLN A 109 -4.83 -4.67 -6.03
CA GLN A 109 -5.06 -3.32 -6.54
C GLN A 109 -3.98 -2.89 -7.54
N ILE A 110 -2.72 -3.13 -7.23
CA ILE A 110 -1.60 -2.78 -8.12
C ILE A 110 -1.62 -3.63 -9.39
N ILE A 111 -1.93 -4.91 -9.30
CA ILE A 111 -2.11 -5.77 -10.48
C ILE A 111 -3.16 -5.18 -11.42
N SER A 112 -4.30 -4.77 -10.89
CA SER A 112 -5.37 -4.14 -11.68
C SER A 112 -4.88 -2.86 -12.36
N ILE A 113 -4.14 -2.02 -11.65
CA ILE A 113 -3.58 -0.77 -12.19
C ILE A 113 -2.58 -1.07 -13.32
N ILE A 114 -1.70 -2.04 -13.14
CA ILE A 114 -0.70 -2.42 -14.16
C ILE A 114 -1.40 -2.87 -15.45
N TYR A 115 -2.43 -3.71 -15.35
CA TYR A 115 -3.21 -4.14 -16.51
C TYR A 115 -3.97 -2.99 -17.17
N GLN A 116 -4.55 -2.08 -16.38
CA GLN A 116 -5.23 -0.89 -16.91
C GLN A 116 -4.28 0.04 -17.65
N LEU A 117 -3.02 0.11 -17.21
CA LEU A 117 -1.97 0.89 -17.87
C LEU A 117 -1.40 0.20 -19.12
N GLY A 118 -1.88 -0.97 -19.47
CA GLY A 118 -1.63 -1.63 -20.75
C GLY A 118 -0.56 -2.72 -20.74
N ALA A 119 0.01 -3.08 -19.59
CA ALA A 119 1.02 -4.13 -19.49
C ALA A 119 0.39 -5.53 -19.58
N ARG A 120 -0.04 -5.93 -20.76
CA ARG A 120 -0.73 -7.21 -21.00
C ARG A 120 0.18 -8.34 -21.51
N HIS A 121 1.46 -8.07 -21.63
CA HIS A 121 2.45 -9.00 -22.18
C HIS A 121 3.03 -9.96 -21.13
N ILE A 122 2.70 -9.78 -19.86
CA ILE A 122 3.18 -10.56 -18.72
C ILE A 122 2.00 -11.15 -17.95
N GLU A 123 2.28 -12.22 -17.20
CA GLU A 123 1.32 -12.82 -16.28
C GLU A 123 1.59 -12.34 -14.86
N LEU A 124 0.67 -11.55 -14.31
CA LEU A 124 0.78 -11.00 -12.96
C LEU A 124 -0.03 -11.84 -11.97
N SER A 125 0.58 -12.11 -10.82
CA SER A 125 -0.09 -12.72 -9.68
C SER A 125 0.42 -12.11 -8.38
N SER A 126 -0.37 -12.18 -7.31
CA SER A 126 0.08 -11.79 -6.00
C SER A 126 0.84 -12.93 -5.32
N TYR A 127 1.75 -12.62 -4.43
CA TYR A 127 2.49 -13.60 -3.63
C TYR A 127 1.57 -14.54 -2.83
N TRP A 128 0.38 -14.07 -2.45
CA TRP A 128 -0.61 -14.83 -1.68
C TRP A 128 -1.58 -15.64 -2.55
N SER A 129 -1.43 -15.60 -3.88
CA SER A 129 -2.27 -16.40 -4.76
C SER A 129 -1.83 -17.89 -4.73
N ASP A 130 -2.74 -18.81 -5.10
CA ASP A 130 -2.47 -20.24 -5.18
C ASP A 130 -1.58 -20.63 -6.38
N VAL A 131 -1.14 -19.65 -7.16
CA VAL A 131 -0.20 -19.88 -8.26
C VAL A 131 1.13 -20.34 -7.67
N SER A 132 1.60 -21.50 -8.12
CA SER A 132 2.87 -22.08 -7.66
C SER A 132 4.02 -21.11 -7.92
N THR A 133 4.58 -20.59 -6.84
CA THR A 133 5.80 -19.76 -6.86
C THR A 133 7.06 -20.62 -6.93
N LYS A 134 6.92 -21.93 -7.10
CA LYS A 134 8.02 -22.91 -7.15
C LYS A 134 8.77 -22.94 -8.47
N ASP A 135 8.33 -22.18 -9.45
CA ASP A 135 9.01 -22.05 -10.73
C ASP A 135 10.20 -21.10 -10.56
N ASP A 136 11.41 -21.60 -10.80
CA ASP A 136 12.66 -20.81 -10.78
C ASP A 136 12.68 -19.68 -11.83
N GLU A 137 11.67 -19.61 -12.71
CA GLU A 137 11.53 -18.61 -13.77
C GLU A 137 10.62 -17.43 -13.39
N CYS A 138 10.12 -17.39 -12.17
CA CYS A 138 9.29 -16.26 -11.73
C CYS A 138 10.13 -15.01 -11.42
N ILE A 139 9.65 -13.87 -11.89
CA ILE A 139 10.20 -12.57 -11.51
C ILE A 139 9.40 -12.04 -10.31
N PHE A 140 10.09 -11.61 -9.28
CA PHE A 140 9.45 -11.02 -8.10
C PHE A 140 9.60 -9.51 -8.13
N ILE A 141 8.48 -8.81 -7.92
CA ILE A 141 8.47 -7.36 -7.73
C ILE A 141 7.99 -7.09 -6.32
N VAL A 142 8.85 -6.45 -5.53
CA VAL A 142 8.53 -6.00 -4.18
C VAL A 142 8.11 -4.55 -4.22
N LEU A 143 6.91 -4.27 -3.70
CA LEU A 143 6.34 -2.93 -3.62
C LEU A 143 6.42 -2.45 -2.18
N GLY A 144 7.04 -1.30 -1.97
CA GLY A 144 7.26 -0.78 -0.64
C GLY A 144 8.20 -1.66 0.19
N GLN A 145 8.10 -1.55 1.51
CA GLN A 145 8.83 -2.41 2.44
C GLN A 145 7.89 -3.51 2.95
N SER A 146 8.20 -4.75 2.60
CA SER A 146 7.44 -5.92 3.03
C SER A 146 8.30 -6.84 3.88
N ASP A 147 7.80 -7.24 5.04
CA ASP A 147 8.44 -8.24 5.89
C ASP A 147 8.36 -9.66 5.31
N TYR A 148 7.58 -9.84 4.25
CA TYR A 148 7.32 -11.12 3.60
C TYR A 148 8.06 -11.24 2.26
N VAL A 149 9.36 -11.00 2.26
CA VAL A 149 10.18 -11.24 1.07
C VAL A 149 10.63 -12.69 1.06
N PRO A 150 10.23 -13.52 0.08
CA PRO A 150 10.74 -14.88 -0.04
C PRO A 150 12.27 -14.89 -0.16
N ALA A 151 12.92 -15.94 0.32
CA ALA A 151 14.38 -16.04 0.33
C ALA A 151 15.04 -15.93 -1.06
N HIS A 152 14.27 -16.15 -2.13
CA HIS A 152 14.70 -16.04 -3.53
C HIS A 152 14.16 -14.82 -4.25
N ALA A 153 13.41 -13.95 -3.56
CA ALA A 153 12.92 -12.69 -4.10
C ALA A 153 13.99 -11.62 -3.89
N GLY A 154 14.65 -11.19 -4.92
CA GLY A 154 15.71 -10.19 -4.85
C GLY A 154 16.93 -10.54 -5.69
N GLU A 155 16.87 -11.64 -6.42
CA GLU A 155 17.85 -11.99 -7.45
C GLU A 155 17.52 -11.35 -8.80
#